data_0a280408ee4a33443f8e83ae225182bf
#
_entry.id   0a280408ee4a33443f8e83ae225182bf
#
_cell.length_a   1.000
_cell.length_b   1.000
_cell.length_c   1.000
_cell.angle_alpha   90.00
_cell.angle_beta   90.00
_cell.angle_gamma   90.00
#
_symmetry.space_group_name_H-M   'P 1'
#
loop_
_entity.id
_entity.type
_entity.pdbx_description
1 polymer ?
#
loop_
_entity_poly.entity_id
_entity_poly.type
_entity_poly.pdbx_seq_one_letter_code
_entity_poly.pdbx_strand_id
1 'polypeptide(L)'
;IVHGLAWTAVGGVTLKIEVNVMPGKGAVQVTGSLGNVMKESAQAAISYIRSQSRKYKIKQDFFEKHDIHIHIPEGAVPKDGPSAGITMTTAVLSAITGNKVCGNLAMTGEVTIRGDVLMIGGLKEKLLAAKRLGITKVLVPKSNEKDVKEFEEEVVEGLEIVYVKTMTQVIKEAFVH
;
A
#
# COMPACT_ATOMS: atom_id res chain seq x y z
N ILE A 1 8.97 0.51 6.92
CA ILE A 1 7.69 1.23 7.03
C ILE A 1 7.32 1.81 5.67
N VAL A 2 6.09 1.59 5.26
CA VAL A 2 5.56 2.13 4.01
C VAL A 2 4.36 3.02 4.32
N HIS A 3 4.26 4.16 3.64
CA HIS A 3 3.17 5.11 3.84
C HIS A 3 2.02 4.87 2.87
N GLY A 4 0.85 4.61 3.42
CA GLY A 4 -0.40 4.57 2.67
C GLY A 4 -1.25 5.79 2.97
N LEU A 5 -2.25 6.02 2.15
CA LEU A 5 -3.20 7.11 2.32
C LEU A 5 -4.59 6.51 2.56
N ALA A 6 -5.31 7.09 3.51
CA ALA A 6 -6.68 6.69 3.82
C ALA A 6 -7.57 7.92 3.95
N TRP A 7 -8.87 7.75 3.70
CA TRP A 7 -9.86 8.78 3.89
C TRP A 7 -10.65 8.51 5.17
N THR A 8 -10.96 9.57 5.93
CA THR A 8 -11.83 9.51 7.12
C THR A 8 -12.90 10.60 7.01
N ALA A 9 -13.90 10.56 7.91
CA ALA A 9 -14.97 11.56 7.95
C ALA A 9 -14.45 12.99 8.19
N VAL A 10 -13.26 13.14 8.74
CA VAL A 10 -12.64 14.45 9.01
C VAL A 10 -11.54 14.81 8.01
N GLY A 11 -11.39 14.03 6.94
CA GLY A 11 -10.42 14.25 5.89
C GLY A 11 -9.45 13.10 5.70
N GLY A 12 -8.47 13.29 4.82
CA GLY A 12 -7.46 12.29 4.55
C GLY A 12 -6.44 12.17 5.66
N VAL A 13 -5.97 10.96 5.89
CA VAL A 13 -4.88 10.66 6.82
C VAL A 13 -3.86 9.77 6.15
N THR A 14 -2.63 9.75 6.66
CA THR A 14 -1.64 8.78 6.23
C THR A 14 -1.64 7.59 7.18
N LEU A 15 -1.39 6.42 6.61
CA LEU A 15 -1.20 5.19 7.37
C LEU A 15 0.27 4.77 7.25
N LYS A 16 0.84 4.35 8.38
CA LYS A 16 2.14 3.69 8.38
C LYS A 16 1.88 2.19 8.46
N ILE A 17 2.53 1.42 7.61
CA ILE A 17 2.37 -0.03 7.61
C ILE A 17 3.69 -0.66 8.02
N GLU A 18 3.64 -1.44 9.08
CA GLU A 18 4.77 -2.18 9.62
C GLU A 18 4.59 -3.66 9.32
N VAL A 19 5.65 -4.34 8.91
CA VAL A 19 5.61 -5.78 8.62
C VAL A 19 6.76 -6.47 9.31
N ASN A 20 6.45 -7.54 10.05
CA ASN A 20 7.43 -8.47 10.58
C ASN A 20 7.33 -9.81 9.86
N VAL A 21 8.49 -10.35 9.52
CA VAL A 21 8.63 -11.71 8.99
C VAL A 21 9.44 -12.49 10.01
N MET A 22 8.94 -13.63 10.45
CA MET A 22 9.56 -14.42 11.50
C MET A 22 9.45 -15.92 11.20
N PRO A 23 10.29 -16.76 11.78
CA PRO A 23 10.15 -18.22 11.62
C PRO A 23 8.76 -18.67 12.07
N GLY A 24 8.13 -19.53 11.29
CA GLY A 24 6.78 -20.01 11.58
C GLY A 24 6.31 -21.01 10.55
N LYS A 25 5.01 -21.19 10.43
CA LYS A 25 4.40 -22.22 9.58
C LYS A 25 3.47 -21.64 8.50
N GLY A 26 3.53 -20.34 8.23
CA GLY A 26 2.73 -19.71 7.18
C GLY A 26 1.54 -18.93 7.70
N ALA A 27 1.49 -18.61 8.99
CA ALA A 27 0.42 -17.77 9.53
C ALA A 27 0.57 -16.33 9.07
N VAL A 28 -0.56 -15.68 8.81
CA VAL A 28 -0.62 -14.25 8.49
C VAL A 28 -1.52 -13.57 9.50
N GLN A 29 -0.95 -12.63 10.25
CA GLN A 29 -1.68 -11.83 11.23
C GLN A 29 -1.80 -10.40 10.72
N VAL A 30 -2.97 -9.80 10.92
CA VAL A 30 -3.21 -8.39 10.52
C VAL A 30 -3.84 -7.70 11.72
N THR A 31 -3.18 -6.66 12.23
CA THR A 31 -3.62 -5.94 13.44
C THR A 31 -3.64 -4.43 13.22
N GLY A 32 -4.33 -3.69 14.10
CA GLY A 32 -4.43 -2.24 14.05
C GLY A 32 -5.86 -1.72 13.99
N SER A 33 -6.83 -2.46 14.54
CA SER A 33 -8.27 -2.14 14.49
C SER A 33 -8.80 -2.05 13.05
N LEU A 34 -8.51 -3.08 12.26
CA LEU A 34 -8.85 -3.13 10.85
C LEU A 34 -10.21 -3.79 10.64
N GLY A 35 -11.03 -3.20 9.76
CA GLY A 35 -12.29 -3.79 9.33
C GLY A 35 -12.09 -4.95 8.36
N ASN A 36 -13.19 -5.62 8.03
CA ASN A 36 -13.15 -6.84 7.21
C ASN A 36 -12.62 -6.59 5.80
N VAL A 37 -12.96 -5.46 5.17
CA VAL A 37 -12.52 -5.15 3.81
C VAL A 37 -11.00 -4.97 3.76
N MET A 38 -10.42 -4.28 4.75
CA MET A 38 -8.98 -4.11 4.82
C MET A 38 -8.25 -5.43 5.10
N LYS A 39 -8.85 -6.31 5.93
CA LYS A 39 -8.30 -7.65 6.17
C LYS A 39 -8.33 -8.51 4.90
N GLU A 40 -9.40 -8.44 4.12
CA GLU A 40 -9.48 -9.12 2.82
C GLU A 40 -8.44 -8.56 1.84
N SER A 41 -8.23 -7.26 1.86
CA SER A 41 -7.20 -6.62 1.03
C SER A 41 -5.80 -7.14 1.38
N ALA A 42 -5.52 -7.34 2.67
CA ALA A 42 -4.27 -7.95 3.11
C ALA A 42 -4.12 -9.38 2.59
N GLN A 43 -5.20 -10.17 2.61
CA GLN A 43 -5.18 -11.53 2.07
C GLN A 43 -4.94 -11.52 0.56
N ALA A 44 -5.55 -10.60 -0.17
CA ALA A 44 -5.32 -10.45 -1.61
C ALA A 44 -3.85 -10.11 -1.90
N ALA A 45 -3.26 -9.23 -1.10
CA ALA A 45 -1.85 -8.87 -1.22
C ALA A 45 -0.94 -10.09 -1.05
N ILE A 46 -1.18 -10.90 -0.02
CA ILE A 46 -0.39 -12.11 0.25
C ILE A 46 -0.57 -13.13 -0.88
N SER A 47 -1.80 -13.33 -1.36
CA SER A 47 -2.07 -14.25 -2.47
C SER A 47 -1.33 -13.83 -3.74
N TYR A 48 -1.34 -12.55 -4.05
CA TYR A 48 -0.59 -12.00 -5.17
C TYR A 48 0.92 -12.31 -5.04
N ILE A 49 1.51 -12.01 -3.89
CA ILE A 49 2.94 -12.22 -3.65
C ILE A 49 3.30 -13.70 -3.79
N ARG A 50 2.49 -14.59 -3.20
CA ARG A 50 2.72 -16.03 -3.30
C ARG A 50 2.68 -16.51 -4.75
N SER A 51 1.75 -16.02 -5.54
CA SER A 51 1.62 -16.40 -6.96
C SER A 51 2.78 -15.88 -7.81
N GLN A 52 3.48 -14.83 -7.35
CA GLN A 52 4.58 -14.19 -8.05
C GLN A 52 5.94 -14.39 -7.36
N SER A 53 6.07 -15.44 -6.56
CA SER A 53 7.28 -15.70 -5.78
C SER A 53 8.53 -15.75 -6.66
N ARG A 54 8.43 -16.37 -7.83
CA ARG A 54 9.55 -16.46 -8.77
C ARG A 54 9.99 -15.08 -9.28
N LYS A 55 9.03 -14.25 -9.61
CA LYS A 55 9.29 -12.89 -10.10
C LYS A 55 10.05 -12.04 -9.06
N TYR A 56 9.70 -12.18 -7.80
CA TYR A 56 10.31 -11.41 -6.70
C TYR A 56 11.48 -12.16 -6.04
N LYS A 57 11.91 -13.28 -6.63
CA LYS A 57 13.02 -14.09 -6.13
C LYS A 57 12.82 -14.57 -4.69
N ILE A 58 11.59 -14.92 -4.36
CA ILE A 58 11.21 -15.47 -3.07
C ILE A 58 11.32 -17.01 -3.17
N LYS A 59 11.95 -17.63 -2.17
CA LYS A 59 12.08 -19.09 -2.12
C LYS A 59 10.69 -19.73 -2.10
N GLN A 60 10.54 -20.84 -2.83
CA GLN A 60 9.26 -21.52 -2.99
C GLN A 60 8.65 -21.97 -1.66
N ASP A 61 9.47 -22.31 -0.67
CA ASP A 61 9.05 -22.77 0.65
C ASP A 61 8.97 -21.65 1.71
N PHE A 62 9.19 -20.39 1.29
CA PHE A 62 9.22 -19.25 2.21
C PHE A 62 7.96 -19.18 3.08
N PHE A 63 6.79 -19.25 2.46
CA PHE A 63 5.51 -19.10 3.16
C PHE A 63 5.16 -20.31 4.04
N GLU A 64 5.82 -21.43 3.87
CA GLU A 64 5.65 -22.59 4.72
C GLU A 64 6.53 -22.53 5.98
N LYS A 65 7.58 -21.72 5.94
CA LYS A 65 8.58 -21.62 7.01
C LYS A 65 8.58 -20.30 7.76
N HIS A 66 7.73 -19.35 7.34
CA HIS A 66 7.68 -18.03 7.96
C HIS A 66 6.24 -17.60 8.22
N ASP A 67 6.06 -16.88 9.32
CA ASP A 67 4.84 -16.15 9.61
C ASP A 67 5.05 -14.69 9.25
N ILE A 68 3.95 -14.02 8.86
CA ILE A 68 3.96 -12.61 8.51
C ILE A 68 2.97 -11.89 9.40
N HIS A 69 3.41 -10.79 10.02
CA HIS A 69 2.54 -9.93 10.80
C HIS A 69 2.52 -8.54 10.16
N ILE A 70 1.35 -8.12 9.72
CA ILE A 70 1.10 -6.78 9.19
C ILE A 70 0.42 -5.98 10.29
N HIS A 71 1.02 -4.86 10.68
CA HIS A 71 0.47 -3.98 11.72
C HIS A 71 0.35 -2.56 11.21
N ILE A 72 -0.83 -1.97 11.39
CA ILE A 72 -1.06 -0.56 11.07
C ILE A 72 -1.25 0.16 12.40
N PRO A 73 -0.24 0.95 12.85
CA PRO A 73 -0.26 1.61 14.16
C PRO A 73 -1.47 2.53 14.36
N GLU A 74 -1.62 3.01 15.59
CA GLU A 74 -2.77 3.75 16.08
C GLU A 74 -4.01 2.86 16.14
N GLY A 75 -3.90 1.75 16.89
CA GLY A 75 -4.95 0.76 17.01
C GLY A 75 -6.25 1.26 17.63
N ALA A 76 -6.22 2.41 18.33
CA ALA A 76 -7.43 3.04 18.84
C ALA A 76 -8.30 3.68 17.73
N VAL A 77 -7.73 3.90 16.54
CA VAL A 77 -8.43 4.49 15.40
C VAL A 77 -8.86 3.37 14.45
N PRO A 78 -10.16 3.10 14.31
CA PRO A 78 -10.64 2.09 13.36
C PRO A 78 -10.30 2.46 11.92
N LYS A 79 -9.88 1.47 11.14
CA LYS A 79 -9.50 1.62 9.74
C LYS A 79 -10.16 0.53 8.92
N ASP A 80 -10.67 0.90 7.76
CA ASP A 80 -11.24 -0.08 6.83
C ASP A 80 -11.14 0.40 5.39
N GLY A 81 -11.52 -0.45 4.45
CA GLY A 81 -11.51 -0.19 3.03
C GLY A 81 -10.36 -0.87 2.30
N PRO A 82 -10.42 -0.90 0.95
CA PRO A 82 -9.45 -1.64 0.13
C PRO A 82 -8.26 -0.80 -0.34
N SER A 83 -8.23 0.50 -0.10
CA SER A 83 -7.24 1.41 -0.72
C SER A 83 -5.81 1.25 -0.22
N ALA A 84 -5.59 0.48 0.85
CA ALA A 84 -4.25 0.19 1.36
C ALA A 84 -3.63 -1.07 0.72
N GLY A 85 -4.29 -1.69 -0.24
CA GLY A 85 -3.85 -2.97 -0.83
C GLY A 85 -2.45 -2.90 -1.43
N ILE A 86 -2.18 -1.91 -2.28
CA ILE A 86 -0.85 -1.78 -2.89
C ILE A 86 0.21 -1.44 -1.85
N THR A 87 -0.16 -0.70 -0.81
CA THR A 87 0.76 -0.32 0.27
C THR A 87 1.16 -1.53 1.09
N MET A 88 0.20 -2.37 1.47
CA MET A 88 0.47 -3.61 2.21
C MET A 88 1.32 -4.57 1.38
N THR A 89 1.03 -4.69 0.10
CA THR A 89 1.83 -5.53 -0.81
C THR A 89 3.28 -5.05 -0.86
N THR A 90 3.49 -3.76 -1.01
CA THR A 90 4.83 -3.16 -1.05
C THR A 90 5.56 -3.37 0.28
N ALA A 91 4.88 -3.19 1.40
CA ALA A 91 5.48 -3.37 2.72
C ALA A 91 5.90 -4.81 2.97
N VAL A 92 5.07 -5.78 2.59
CA VAL A 92 5.38 -7.20 2.73
C VAL A 92 6.57 -7.58 1.84
N LEU A 93 6.57 -7.14 0.58
CA LEU A 93 7.70 -7.40 -0.33
C LEU A 93 9.00 -6.79 0.19
N SER A 94 8.93 -5.57 0.72
CA SER A 94 10.10 -4.92 1.33
C SER A 94 10.64 -5.75 2.49
N ALA A 95 9.77 -6.25 3.36
CA ALA A 95 10.16 -7.07 4.52
C ALA A 95 10.77 -8.42 4.09
N ILE A 96 10.21 -9.06 3.08
CA ILE A 96 10.68 -10.37 2.60
C ILE A 96 12.02 -10.25 1.86
N THR A 97 12.13 -9.25 0.98
CA THR A 97 13.30 -9.13 0.08
C THR A 97 14.43 -8.29 0.66
N GLY A 98 14.16 -7.50 1.69
CA GLY A 98 15.13 -6.56 2.26
C GLY A 98 15.33 -5.28 1.45
N ASN A 99 14.56 -5.09 0.38
CA ASN A 99 14.63 -3.87 -0.43
C ASN A 99 13.95 -2.71 0.29
N LYS A 100 14.61 -1.55 0.29
CA LYS A 100 14.11 -0.35 0.97
C LYS A 100 13.11 0.40 0.09
N VAL A 101 12.11 0.97 0.73
CA VAL A 101 11.11 1.83 0.09
C VAL A 101 11.52 3.29 0.23
N CYS A 102 11.27 4.09 -0.80
CA CYS A 102 11.57 5.53 -0.81
C CYS A 102 10.83 6.24 0.32
N GLY A 103 11.54 7.11 1.06
CA GLY A 103 11.01 7.74 2.27
C GLY A 103 10.03 8.88 2.05
N ASN A 104 10.07 9.54 0.90
CA ASN A 104 9.21 10.67 0.55
C ASN A 104 8.02 10.27 -0.31
N LEU A 105 7.68 8.99 -0.31
CA LEU A 105 6.66 8.38 -1.15
C LEU A 105 5.44 7.98 -0.33
N ALA A 106 4.27 8.22 -0.89
CA ALA A 106 3.01 7.64 -0.40
C ALA A 106 2.29 7.00 -1.58
N MET A 107 1.32 6.15 -1.28
CA MET A 107 0.58 5.46 -2.32
C MET A 107 -0.82 5.11 -1.85
N THR A 108 -1.72 4.93 -2.80
CA THR A 108 -3.08 4.46 -2.55
C THR A 108 -3.56 3.65 -3.75
N GLY A 109 -4.25 2.56 -3.49
CA GLY A 109 -4.79 1.71 -4.56
C GLY A 109 -5.26 0.38 -4.01
N GLU A 110 -6.35 -0.12 -4.58
CA GLU A 110 -6.81 -1.48 -4.31
C GLU A 110 -6.00 -2.45 -5.17
N VAL A 111 -5.60 -3.58 -4.59
CA VAL A 111 -4.84 -4.61 -5.30
C VAL A 111 -5.73 -5.83 -5.53
N THR A 112 -5.62 -6.44 -6.70
CA THR A 112 -6.23 -7.74 -7.00
C THR A 112 -5.23 -8.86 -6.79
N ILE A 113 -5.71 -10.09 -6.73
CA ILE A 113 -4.84 -11.26 -6.61
C ILE A 113 -3.92 -11.45 -7.83
N ARG A 114 -4.21 -10.78 -8.93
CA ARG A 114 -3.37 -10.80 -10.15
C ARG A 114 -2.39 -9.63 -10.21
N GLY A 115 -2.46 -8.73 -9.23
CA GLY A 115 -1.59 -7.57 -9.18
C GLY A 115 -2.08 -6.34 -9.94
N ASP A 116 -3.34 -6.31 -10.31
CA ASP A 116 -3.94 -5.12 -10.90
C ASP A 116 -4.21 -4.08 -9.81
N VAL A 117 -4.07 -2.82 -10.17
CA VAL A 117 -4.34 -1.69 -9.27
C VAL A 117 -5.67 -1.06 -9.69
N LEU A 118 -6.64 -1.09 -8.80
CA LEU A 118 -7.98 -0.58 -9.05
C LEU A 118 -8.17 0.81 -8.48
N MET A 119 -9.13 1.56 -9.04
CA MET A 119 -9.45 2.92 -8.61
C MET A 119 -9.89 2.98 -7.14
N ILE A 120 -9.70 4.14 -6.52
CA ILE A 120 -10.08 4.39 -5.13
C ILE A 120 -10.91 5.67 -5.02
N GLY A 121 -11.56 5.83 -3.87
CA GLY A 121 -12.30 7.04 -3.54
C GLY A 121 -11.52 7.96 -2.61
N GLY A 122 -12.00 9.20 -2.46
CA GLY A 122 -11.43 10.16 -1.53
C GLY A 122 -10.04 10.66 -1.90
N LEU A 123 -9.68 10.65 -3.18
CA LEU A 123 -8.33 10.97 -3.61
C LEU A 123 -7.91 12.40 -3.29
N LYS A 124 -8.81 13.38 -3.42
CA LYS A 124 -8.48 14.77 -3.12
C LYS A 124 -7.99 14.94 -1.69
N GLU A 125 -8.73 14.38 -0.74
CA GLU A 125 -8.40 14.44 0.70
C GLU A 125 -7.09 13.70 1.00
N LYS A 126 -6.85 12.60 0.31
CA LYS A 126 -5.63 11.83 0.44
C LYS A 126 -4.40 12.61 -0.05
N LEU A 127 -4.52 13.30 -1.19
CA LEU A 127 -3.44 14.12 -1.71
C LEU A 127 -3.13 15.31 -0.78
N LEU A 128 -4.15 15.93 -0.23
CA LEU A 128 -3.97 17.02 0.75
C LEU A 128 -3.27 16.51 2.01
N ALA A 129 -3.61 15.31 2.48
CA ALA A 129 -2.93 14.69 3.63
C ALA A 129 -1.45 14.44 3.33
N ALA A 130 -1.13 13.95 2.14
CA ALA A 130 0.24 13.73 1.71
C ALA A 130 1.05 15.03 1.73
N LYS A 131 0.49 16.11 1.22
CA LYS A 131 1.13 17.43 1.23
C LYS A 131 1.42 17.93 2.65
N ARG A 132 0.46 17.76 3.56
CA ARG A 132 0.64 18.19 4.95
C ARG A 132 1.81 17.50 5.64
N LEU A 133 2.14 16.29 5.22
CA LEU A 133 3.25 15.51 5.79
C LEU A 133 4.57 15.69 5.04
N GLY A 134 4.61 16.55 4.04
CA GLY A 134 5.83 16.78 3.27
C GLY A 134 6.15 15.66 2.27
N ILE A 135 5.18 14.80 1.97
CA ILE A 135 5.31 13.81 0.90
C ILE A 135 5.41 14.55 -0.42
N THR A 136 6.35 14.14 -1.27
CA THR A 136 6.58 14.79 -2.57
C THR A 136 6.18 13.93 -3.75
N LYS A 137 6.03 12.62 -3.57
CA LYS A 137 5.67 11.69 -4.64
C LYS A 137 4.54 10.78 -4.19
N VAL A 138 3.49 10.66 -5.02
CA VAL A 138 2.33 9.81 -4.71
C VAL A 138 2.05 8.89 -5.89
N LEU A 139 1.91 7.60 -5.61
CA LEU A 139 1.46 6.62 -6.59
C LEU A 139 -0.06 6.49 -6.46
N VAL A 140 -0.75 6.68 -7.57
CA VAL A 140 -2.22 6.60 -7.63
C VAL A 140 -2.65 5.68 -8.77
N PRO A 141 -3.83 5.07 -8.69
CA PRO A 141 -4.31 4.22 -9.78
C PRO A 141 -4.48 5.03 -11.07
N LYS A 142 -4.08 4.44 -12.18
CA LYS A 142 -4.26 5.05 -13.51
C LYS A 142 -5.73 5.41 -13.76
N SER A 143 -6.65 4.59 -13.28
CA SER A 143 -8.08 4.82 -13.43
C SER A 143 -8.60 6.04 -12.66
N ASN A 144 -7.80 6.62 -11.77
CA ASN A 144 -8.12 7.90 -11.10
C ASN A 144 -7.54 9.12 -11.83
N GLU A 145 -6.88 8.96 -12.97
CA GLU A 145 -6.24 10.07 -13.68
C GLU A 145 -7.23 11.19 -14.03
N LYS A 146 -8.41 10.84 -14.48
CA LYS A 146 -9.44 11.83 -14.81
C LYS A 146 -9.89 12.64 -13.59
N ASP A 147 -9.91 12.03 -12.42
CA ASP A 147 -10.26 12.74 -11.18
C ASP A 147 -9.20 13.79 -10.85
N VAL A 148 -7.92 13.42 -10.98
CA VAL A 148 -6.79 14.32 -10.72
C VAL A 148 -6.81 15.51 -11.65
N LYS A 149 -7.16 15.32 -12.92
CA LYS A 149 -7.24 16.39 -13.91
C LYS A 149 -8.32 17.41 -13.60
N GLU A 150 -9.33 17.03 -12.83
CA GLU A 150 -10.41 17.91 -12.40
C GLU A 150 -10.11 18.65 -11.09
N PHE A 151 -9.03 18.27 -10.39
CA PHE A 151 -8.67 18.91 -9.12
C PHE A 151 -8.08 20.31 -9.35
N GLU A 152 -8.32 21.18 -8.39
CA GLU A 152 -7.71 22.50 -8.35
C GLU A 152 -6.18 22.38 -8.27
N GLU A 153 -5.48 23.32 -8.89
CA GLU A 153 -4.02 23.32 -8.91
C GLU A 153 -3.40 23.22 -7.50
N GLU A 154 -4.03 23.84 -6.52
CA GLU A 154 -3.57 23.82 -5.12
C GLU A 154 -3.47 22.40 -4.54
N VAL A 155 -4.31 21.48 -5.02
CA VAL A 155 -4.33 20.09 -4.53
C VAL A 155 -3.10 19.33 -5.03
N VAL A 156 -2.69 19.56 -6.27
CA VAL A 156 -1.63 18.80 -6.93
C VAL A 156 -0.27 19.50 -6.94
N GLU A 157 -0.24 20.79 -6.69
CA GLU A 157 0.98 21.57 -6.67
C GLU A 157 1.99 21.00 -5.66
N GLY A 158 3.23 20.84 -6.08
CA GLY A 158 4.29 20.31 -5.23
C GLY A 158 4.30 18.79 -5.11
N LEU A 159 3.35 18.08 -5.75
CA LEU A 159 3.32 16.63 -5.77
C LEU A 159 3.69 16.09 -7.15
N GLU A 160 4.58 15.11 -7.17
CA GLU A 160 4.78 14.27 -8.35
C GLU A 160 3.78 13.13 -8.27
N ILE A 161 2.78 13.14 -9.14
CA ILE A 161 1.75 12.10 -9.18
C ILE A 161 2.10 11.10 -10.27
N VAL A 162 2.28 9.84 -9.87
CA VAL A 162 2.63 8.76 -10.79
C VAL A 162 1.45 7.80 -10.87
N TYR A 163 0.97 7.57 -12.08
CA TYR A 163 -0.16 6.68 -12.32
C TYR A 163 0.32 5.25 -12.52
N VAL A 164 -0.30 4.32 -11.82
CA VAL A 164 0.08 2.90 -11.86
C VAL A 164 -1.13 2.03 -12.17
N LYS A 165 -0.92 0.99 -12.98
CA LYS A 165 -1.93 0.00 -13.34
C LYS A 165 -1.69 -1.36 -12.70
N THR A 166 -0.44 -1.66 -12.37
CA THR A 166 -0.03 -2.97 -11.87
C THR A 166 0.93 -2.85 -10.71
N MET A 167 1.00 -3.90 -9.90
CA MET A 167 1.98 -3.97 -8.82
C MET A 167 3.42 -3.94 -9.32
N THR A 168 3.69 -4.43 -10.52
CA THR A 168 5.02 -4.32 -11.13
C THR A 168 5.45 -2.85 -11.24
N GLN A 169 4.55 -1.98 -11.69
CA GLN A 169 4.81 -0.55 -11.79
C GLN A 169 4.98 0.09 -10.39
N VAL A 170 4.15 -0.32 -9.44
CA VAL A 170 4.26 0.18 -8.05
C VAL A 170 5.65 -0.13 -7.47
N ILE A 171 6.09 -1.37 -7.59
CA ILE A 171 7.38 -1.79 -7.03
C ILE A 171 8.55 -1.09 -7.72
N LYS A 172 8.48 -0.91 -9.03
CA LYS A 172 9.50 -0.17 -9.79
C LYS A 172 9.66 1.26 -9.25
N GLU A 173 8.56 1.93 -8.94
CA GLU A 173 8.58 3.31 -8.45
C GLU A 173 8.88 3.41 -6.95
N ALA A 174 8.49 2.40 -6.17
CA ALA A 174 8.57 2.45 -4.71
C ALA A 174 9.93 2.05 -4.14
N PHE A 175 10.58 1.05 -4.71
CA PHE A 175 11.84 0.58 -4.17
C PHE A 175 13.02 1.47 -4.58
N VAL A 176 13.95 1.64 -3.63
CA VAL A 176 15.21 2.34 -3.88
C VAL A 176 16.10 1.47 -4.76
N HIS A 177 16.65 2.07 -5.80
CA HIS A 177 17.54 1.37 -6.74
C HIS A 177 19.00 1.72 -6.52
#